data_1f3d8d18eabc7c72592b28b9028d0e9f
#
_entry.id   1f3d8d18eabc7c72592b28b9028d0e9f
#
_cell.length_a   1.000
_cell.length_b   1.000
_cell.length_c   1.000
_cell.angle_alpha   90.00
_cell.angle_beta   90.00
_cell.angle_gamma   90.00
#
_symmetry.space_group_name_H-M   'P 1'
#
loop_
_entity.id
_entity.type
_entity.pdbx_description
1 polymer ?
#
loop_
_entity_poly.entity_id
_entity_poly.type
_entity_poly.pdbx_seq_one_letter_code
_entity_poly.pdbx_strand_id
1 'polypeptide(L)' 'MRRVKMAAAHEGKTVKDFLIELAEAKIQELERKGILPKGK' A
#
# COMPACT_ATOMS: atom_id res chain seq x y z
N MET A 1 -1.83 8.49 13.90
CA MET A 1 -2.34 7.52 12.91
C MET A 1 -3.83 7.57 12.69
N ARG A 2 -4.45 8.65 13.10
CA ARG A 2 -5.88 8.73 12.90
C ARG A 2 -6.27 8.69 11.43
N ARG A 3 -5.51 9.38 10.60
CA ARG A 3 -5.84 9.44 9.18
C ARG A 3 -5.82 8.06 8.55
N VAL A 4 -4.87 7.24 8.96
CA VAL A 4 -4.77 5.90 8.41
C VAL A 4 -6.00 5.09 8.82
N LYS A 5 -6.39 5.20 10.08
CA LYS A 5 -7.57 4.48 10.53
C LYS A 5 -8.82 4.93 9.81
N MET A 6 -8.95 6.23 9.63
CA MET A 6 -10.13 6.78 8.95
C MET A 6 -10.17 6.32 7.49
N ALA A 7 -9.02 6.35 6.83
CA ALA A 7 -8.97 5.93 5.45
C ALA A 7 -9.29 4.44 5.31
N ALA A 8 -8.75 3.63 6.21
CA ALA A 8 -9.02 2.21 6.17
C ALA A 8 -10.50 1.93 6.40
N ALA A 9 -11.10 2.64 7.35
CA ALA A 9 -12.52 2.46 7.61
C ALA A 9 -13.35 2.88 6.41
N HIS A 10 -12.95 3.93 5.75
CA HIS A 10 -13.64 4.40 4.57
C HIS A 10 -13.61 3.33 3.47
N GLU A 11 -12.49 2.63 3.38
CA GLU A 11 -12.34 1.58 2.40
C GLU A 11 -12.95 0.26 2.84
N GLY A 12 -13.44 0.21 4.06
CA GLY A 12 -14.00 -1.03 4.58
C GLY A 12 -12.95 -2.08 4.89
N LYS A 13 -11.78 -1.64 5.27
CA LYS A 13 -10.66 -2.53 5.53
C LYS A 13 -10.08 -2.29 6.90
N THR A 14 -9.33 -3.28 7.38
CA THR A 14 -8.57 -3.07 8.60
C THR A 14 -7.36 -2.20 8.28
N VAL A 15 -6.79 -1.61 9.32
CA VAL A 15 -5.58 -0.81 9.14
C VAL A 15 -4.47 -1.66 8.53
N LYS A 16 -4.34 -2.89 9.00
CA LYS A 16 -3.32 -3.78 8.49
C LYS A 16 -3.49 -4.03 6.99
N ASP A 17 -4.70 -4.38 6.58
CA ASP A 17 -4.95 -4.64 5.17
C ASP A 17 -4.74 -3.39 4.33
N PHE A 18 -5.17 -2.26 4.87
CA PHE A 18 -5.02 -0.99 4.18
C PHE A 18 -3.53 -0.69 3.93
N LEU A 19 -2.71 -0.89 4.95
CA LEU A 19 -1.28 -0.63 4.82
C LEU A 19 -0.60 -1.59 3.86
N ILE A 20 -1.01 -2.85 3.90
CA ILE A 20 -0.44 -3.84 3.00
C ILE A 20 -0.72 -3.46 1.54
N GLU A 21 -1.93 -3.05 1.26
CA GLU A 21 -2.29 -2.66 -0.10
C GLU A 21 -1.50 -1.44 -0.55
N LEU A 22 -1.33 -0.49 0.34
CA LEU A 22 -0.54 0.69 0.01
C LEU A 22 0.91 0.31 -0.28
N ALA A 23 1.46 -0.58 0.52
CA ALA A 23 2.83 -1.00 0.32
C ALA A 23 3.00 -1.71 -1.02
N GLU A 24 2.07 -2.60 -1.34
CA GLU A 24 2.13 -3.31 -2.61
C GLU A 24 2.02 -2.36 -3.79
N ALA A 25 1.13 -1.40 -3.70
CA ALA A 25 0.97 -0.43 -4.77
C ALA A 25 2.25 0.37 -4.96
N LYS A 26 2.88 0.76 -3.87
CA LYS A 26 4.11 1.51 -3.94
C LYS A 26 5.24 0.68 -4.52
N ILE A 27 5.32 -0.58 -4.13
CA ILE A 27 6.34 -1.47 -4.66
C ILE A 27 6.18 -1.64 -6.17
N GLN A 28 4.96 -1.82 -6.63
CA GLN A 28 4.72 -1.96 -8.06
C GLN A 28 5.12 -0.70 -8.80
N GLU A 29 4.86 0.44 -8.23
CA GLU A 29 5.24 1.70 -8.85
C GLU A 29 6.75 1.78 -8.98
N LEU A 30 7.47 1.40 -7.94
CA LEU A 30 8.94 1.45 -7.96
C LEU A 30 9.51 0.46 -8.96
N GLU A 31 8.89 -0.70 -9.07
CA GLU A 31 9.32 -1.68 -10.06
C GLU A 31 9.12 -1.15 -11.48
N ARG A 32 8.00 -0.49 -11.70
CA ARG A 32 7.73 0.06 -13.01
C ARG A 32 8.72 1.14 -13.38
N LYS A 33 9.15 1.92 -12.40
CA LYS A 33 10.13 2.96 -12.64
C LYS A 33 11.54 2.41 -12.75
N GLY A 34 11.72 1.14 -12.44
CA GLY A 34 13.02 0.53 -12.52
C GLY A 34 13.89 0.77 -11.28
N ILE A 35 13.30 1.23 -10.21
CA ILE A 35 14.05 1.47 -8.99
C ILE A 35 14.27 0.17 -8.23
N LEU A 36 13.28 -0.71 -8.23
CA LEU A 36 13.41 -2.01 -7.58
C LEU A 36 13.46 -3.11 -8.62
N PRO A 37 14.19 -4.20 -8.33
CA PRO A 37 14.19 -5.35 -9.22
C PRO A 37 12.80 -5.93 -9.27
N LYS A 38 12.38 -6.24 -10.45
CA LYS A 38 11.05 -6.76 -10.63
C LYS A 38 11.00 -8.27 -10.43
N GLY A 39 9.94 -8.73 -9.87
CA GLY A 39 9.68 -10.15 -9.87
C GLY A 39 10.59 -10.89 -9.01
N LYS A 40 11.02 -10.78 -8.12
CA LYS A 40 11.81 -11.71 -7.46
C LYS A 40 11.09 -12.42 -6.45
#